data_f1cd3368f3bd34af91e5e3a1f1987a4f
#
_entry.id   f1cd3368f3bd34af91e5e3a1f1987a4f
#
_cell.length_a   1.000
_cell.length_b   1.000
_cell.length_c   1.000
_cell.angle_alpha   90.00
_cell.angle_beta   90.00
_cell.angle_gamma   90.00
#
_symmetry.space_group_name_H-M   'P 1'
#
loop_
_entity.id
_entity.type
_entity.pdbx_description
1 polymer ?
#
loop_
_entity_poly.entity_id
_entity_poly.type
_entity_poly.pdbx_seq_one_letter_code
_entity_poly.pdbx_strand_id
1 'polypeptide(L)'
;KRQDPDWLRTDAGVRLLTGEAPGPHARPVAQGYAGHQFGGYSPVLGDGRALLLGELNRPSAREPSRADTGLTDLVDLHLKGSGRTPFSRPGSDGLAAVGPMLRELVIGEALHAIGVPTTRALAVAATGVTVQRDRPLPGAVLSRTAASHLRVGTFQYAAALAHQRSQQGDDASDLVARLVDESLRR
;
A
#
# COMPACT_ATOMS: atom_id res chain seq x y z
N LYS A 1 -4.88 7.90 20.31
CA LYS A 1 -3.80 8.77 20.83
C LYS A 1 -3.15 9.43 19.63
N ARG A 2 -3.08 10.77 19.59
CA ARG A 2 -2.26 11.52 18.64
C ARG A 2 -0.83 10.98 18.77
N GLN A 3 -0.30 10.36 17.73
CA GLN A 3 1.09 9.92 17.77
C GLN A 3 1.96 11.16 17.61
N ASP A 4 2.87 11.33 18.56
CA ASP A 4 3.89 12.36 18.50
C ASP A 4 4.74 12.14 17.24
N PRO A 5 4.89 13.12 16.34
CA PRO A 5 5.76 13.00 15.18
C PRO A 5 7.19 12.59 15.54
N ASP A 6 7.67 12.97 16.71
CA ASP A 6 8.99 12.59 17.17
C ASP A 6 9.10 11.11 17.51
N TRP A 7 7.99 10.44 17.87
CA TRP A 7 7.99 9.00 18.06
C TRP A 7 8.39 8.25 16.78
N LEU A 8 7.99 8.73 15.60
CA LEU A 8 8.36 8.12 14.32
C LEU A 8 9.88 8.14 14.04
N ARG A 9 10.62 8.99 14.75
CA ARG A 9 12.09 9.09 14.68
C ARG A 9 12.79 8.20 15.70
N THR A 10 12.07 7.60 16.64
CA THR A 10 12.64 6.62 17.56
C THR A 10 12.93 5.31 16.86
N ASP A 11 13.76 4.47 17.46
CA ASP A 11 14.06 3.12 16.93
C ASP A 11 12.78 2.31 16.68
N ALA A 12 11.82 2.34 17.60
CA ALA A 12 10.53 1.66 17.45
C ALA A 12 9.71 2.21 16.27
N GLY A 13 9.71 3.53 16.08
CA GLY A 13 9.04 4.18 14.96
C GLY A 13 9.69 3.83 13.62
N VAL A 14 11.01 3.88 13.55
CA VAL A 14 11.77 3.50 12.34
C VAL A 14 11.51 2.04 11.98
N ARG A 15 11.53 1.13 12.94
CA ARG A 15 11.26 -0.30 12.71
C ARG A 15 9.82 -0.55 12.22
N LEU A 16 8.84 0.24 12.67
CA LEU A 16 7.50 0.20 12.09
C LEU A 16 7.51 0.68 10.64
N LEU A 17 8.15 1.82 10.37
CA LEU A 17 8.20 2.45 9.05
C LEU A 17 9.02 1.65 8.02
N THR A 18 9.91 0.77 8.45
CA THR A 18 10.68 -0.14 7.59
C THR A 18 10.03 -1.52 7.45
N GLY A 19 9.06 -1.83 8.30
CA GLY A 19 8.38 -3.12 8.33
C GLY A 19 9.11 -4.20 9.14
N GLU A 20 10.18 -3.86 9.84
CA GLU A 20 10.92 -4.80 10.70
C GLU A 20 10.13 -5.23 11.93
N ALA A 21 9.34 -4.31 12.49
CA ALA A 21 8.46 -4.57 13.61
C ALA A 21 7.08 -3.95 13.35
N PRO A 22 6.26 -4.56 12.50
CA PRO A 22 4.86 -4.16 12.37
C PRO A 22 4.19 -4.31 13.72
N GLY A 23 3.26 -3.39 14.05
CA GLY A 23 2.57 -3.41 15.34
C GLY A 23 1.86 -4.76 15.62
N PRO A 24 1.52 -5.06 16.87
CA PRO A 24 0.99 -6.37 17.27
C PRO A 24 -0.34 -6.75 16.60
N HIS A 25 -1.05 -5.79 16.06
CA HIS A 25 -2.31 -5.99 15.32
C HIS A 25 -2.12 -5.89 13.80
N ALA A 26 -0.91 -5.62 13.31
CA ALA A 26 -0.65 -5.57 11.88
C ALA A 26 -0.82 -6.96 11.25
N ARG A 27 -1.44 -6.97 10.09
CA ARG A 27 -1.56 -8.17 9.23
C ARG A 27 -1.06 -7.78 7.83
N PRO A 28 0.25 -7.82 7.62
CA PRO A 28 0.83 -7.38 6.36
C PRO A 28 0.30 -8.20 5.19
N VAL A 29 -0.21 -7.52 4.18
CA VAL A 29 -0.78 -8.14 2.98
C VAL A 29 -0.17 -7.51 1.73
N ALA A 30 0.32 -8.34 0.81
CA ALA A 30 0.59 -7.93 -0.55
C ALA A 30 -0.71 -8.01 -1.35
N GLN A 31 -1.13 -6.89 -1.94
CA GLN A 31 -2.40 -6.82 -2.67
C GLN A 31 -2.24 -7.38 -4.08
N GLY A 32 -3.22 -8.23 -4.49
CA GLY A 32 -3.35 -8.69 -5.86
C GLY A 32 -4.15 -7.69 -6.70
N TYR A 33 -3.67 -7.40 -7.90
CA TYR A 33 -4.38 -6.58 -8.89
C TYR A 33 -3.89 -6.87 -10.30
N ALA A 34 -4.73 -6.62 -11.28
CA ALA A 34 -4.38 -6.65 -12.70
C ALA A 34 -3.92 -5.27 -13.17
N GLY A 35 -3.35 -5.18 -14.34
CA GLY A 35 -2.98 -3.88 -14.93
C GLY A 35 -2.21 -4.01 -16.23
N HIS A 36 -1.83 -2.86 -16.79
CA HIS A 36 -1.07 -2.79 -18.02
C HIS A 36 0.39 -2.45 -17.72
N GLN A 37 1.29 -3.21 -18.31
CA GLN A 37 2.73 -2.99 -18.20
C GLN A 37 3.41 -3.32 -19.53
N PHE A 38 4.36 -2.48 -19.96
CA PHE A 38 5.09 -2.66 -21.22
C PHE A 38 4.19 -2.84 -22.45
N GLY A 39 3.06 -2.12 -22.50
CA GLY A 39 2.11 -2.17 -23.60
C GLY A 39 1.15 -3.37 -23.57
N GLY A 40 1.26 -4.28 -22.61
CA GLY A 40 0.43 -5.47 -22.47
C GLY A 40 -0.39 -5.51 -21.19
N TYR A 41 -1.55 -6.16 -21.25
CA TYR A 41 -2.36 -6.45 -20.07
C TYR A 41 -1.75 -7.64 -19.30
N SER A 42 -1.57 -7.46 -17.99
CA SER A 42 -1.18 -8.51 -17.06
C SER A 42 -2.34 -8.80 -16.11
N PRO A 43 -2.91 -10.02 -16.13
CA PRO A 43 -4.01 -10.38 -15.24
C PRO A 43 -3.58 -10.45 -13.77
N VAL A 44 -2.29 -10.63 -13.50
CA VAL A 44 -1.72 -10.65 -12.15
C VAL A 44 -0.43 -9.83 -12.13
N LEU A 45 -0.51 -8.60 -11.61
CA LEU A 45 0.65 -7.77 -11.31
C LEU A 45 0.99 -7.84 -9.83
N GLY A 46 0.09 -7.38 -8.98
CA GLY A 46 0.21 -7.36 -7.54
C GLY A 46 1.31 -6.43 -6.99
N ASP A 47 1.38 -6.38 -5.68
CA ASP A 47 2.38 -5.61 -4.93
C ASP A 47 3.71 -6.36 -4.87
N GLY A 48 4.51 -6.33 -5.94
CA GLY A 48 5.76 -7.09 -6.06
C GLY A 48 6.89 -6.65 -5.10
N ARG A 49 6.77 -5.50 -4.45
CA ARG A 49 7.71 -4.97 -3.44
C ARG A 49 7.03 -4.02 -2.46
N ALA A 50 5.75 -4.23 -2.23
CA ALA A 50 4.96 -3.37 -1.38
C ALA A 50 4.05 -4.20 -0.48
N LEU A 51 3.73 -3.68 0.70
CA LEU A 51 2.91 -4.35 1.70
C LEU A 51 1.95 -3.34 2.33
N LEU A 52 0.67 -3.67 2.37
CA LEU A 52 -0.28 -3.03 3.26
C LEU A 52 -0.06 -3.58 4.66
N LEU A 53 0.37 -2.75 5.61
CA LEU A 53 0.57 -3.17 7.01
C LEU A 53 -0.75 -3.26 7.77
N GLY A 54 -1.73 -2.46 7.38
CA GLY A 54 -3.02 -2.35 8.02
C GLY A 54 -3.58 -0.94 7.90
N GLU A 55 -4.58 -0.65 8.71
CA GLU A 55 -5.32 0.58 8.71
C GLU A 55 -5.15 1.33 10.03
N LEU A 56 -5.10 2.62 9.95
CA LEU A 56 -4.98 3.54 11.08
C LEU A 56 -6.24 4.40 11.16
N ASN A 57 -6.74 4.63 12.36
CA ASN A 57 -7.77 5.64 12.55
C ASN A 57 -7.17 7.02 12.28
N ARG A 58 -7.77 7.77 11.36
CA ARG A 58 -7.46 9.18 11.19
C ARG A 58 -7.98 9.92 12.42
N PRO A 59 -7.16 10.72 13.14
CA PRO A 59 -7.68 11.56 14.18
C PRO A 59 -8.69 12.51 13.56
N SER A 60 -9.96 12.36 13.90
CA SER A 60 -10.99 13.32 13.47
C SER A 60 -10.62 14.69 14.04
N ALA A 61 -10.36 15.65 13.16
CA ALA A 61 -10.20 17.06 13.53
C ALA A 61 -11.58 17.74 13.73
N ARG A 62 -12.67 17.01 13.50
CA ARG A 62 -14.05 17.47 13.65
C ARG A 62 -14.72 16.73 14.82
N GLU A 63 -15.44 17.48 15.64
CA GLU A 63 -16.50 16.93 16.49
C GLU A 63 -17.43 16.06 15.61
N PRO A 64 -17.86 14.87 16.07
CA PRO A 64 -18.77 14.03 15.32
C PRO A 64 -20.05 14.81 14.99
N SER A 65 -20.20 15.19 13.74
CA SER A 65 -21.43 15.81 13.29
C SER A 65 -22.50 14.72 13.11
N ARG A 66 -23.75 15.05 13.41
CA ARG A 66 -24.92 14.15 13.32
C ARG A 66 -25.18 13.59 11.88
N ALA A 67 -24.38 13.92 10.93
CA ALA A 67 -24.40 13.43 9.55
C ALA A 67 -23.24 12.46 9.26
N ASP A 68 -22.77 11.74 10.26
CA ASP A 68 -21.73 10.73 10.10
C ASP A 68 -22.28 9.57 9.28
N THR A 69 -21.94 9.55 8.01
CA THR A 69 -22.41 8.60 6.99
C THR A 69 -21.80 7.22 7.14
N GLY A 70 -21.20 6.91 8.30
CA GLY A 70 -20.55 5.60 8.55
C GLY A 70 -19.30 5.36 7.72
N LEU A 71 -18.82 6.37 6.97
CA LEU A 71 -17.53 6.34 6.31
C LEU A 71 -16.44 6.27 7.38
N THR A 72 -15.69 5.21 7.36
CA THR A 72 -14.62 5.00 8.33
C THR A 72 -13.51 6.02 8.11
N ASP A 73 -13.10 6.72 9.17
CA ASP A 73 -11.91 7.57 9.19
C ASP A 73 -10.62 6.75 9.13
N LEU A 74 -10.63 5.66 8.38
CA LEU A 74 -9.48 4.78 8.23
C LEU A 74 -8.54 5.27 7.14
N VAL A 75 -7.26 5.06 7.38
CA VAL A 75 -6.17 5.34 6.41
C VAL A 75 -5.30 4.11 6.34
N ASP A 76 -5.05 3.64 5.15
CA ASP A 76 -4.07 2.59 4.90
C ASP A 76 -2.67 3.06 5.28
N LEU A 77 -1.91 2.19 5.96
CA LEU A 77 -0.46 2.31 6.10
C LEU A 77 0.21 1.25 5.21
N HIS A 78 0.96 1.72 4.23
CA HIS A 78 1.51 0.90 3.18
C HIS A 78 3.01 1.15 3.03
N LEU A 79 3.80 0.08 2.95
CA LEU A 79 5.24 0.14 2.72
C LEU A 79 5.57 -0.16 1.26
N LYS A 80 6.67 0.42 0.77
CA LYS A 80 7.21 0.11 -0.56
C LYS A 80 8.73 0.02 -0.52
N GLY A 81 9.24 -1.08 -1.05
CA GLY A 81 10.68 -1.38 -1.04
C GLY A 81 11.14 -2.15 0.18
N SER A 82 10.22 -2.76 0.95
CA SER A 82 10.49 -3.47 2.20
C SER A 82 10.87 -4.94 2.01
N GLY A 83 10.98 -5.43 0.79
CA GLY A 83 11.36 -6.80 0.49
C GLY A 83 10.44 -7.51 -0.49
N ARG A 84 10.67 -8.81 -0.66
CA ARG A 84 9.91 -9.67 -1.58
C ARG A 84 8.51 -9.96 -1.06
N THR A 85 7.61 -10.16 -2.01
CA THR A 85 6.23 -10.59 -1.78
C THR A 85 5.90 -11.76 -2.72
N PRO A 86 4.75 -12.41 -2.57
CA PRO A 86 4.29 -13.43 -3.54
C PRO A 86 4.16 -12.92 -4.98
N PHE A 87 4.03 -11.61 -5.18
CA PHE A 87 3.92 -10.96 -6.49
C PHE A 87 5.26 -10.42 -7.01
N SER A 88 6.37 -10.67 -6.33
CA SER A 88 7.69 -10.26 -6.81
C SER A 88 8.04 -10.99 -8.10
N ARG A 89 8.56 -10.26 -9.09
CA ARG A 89 9.07 -10.88 -10.30
C ARG A 89 10.21 -11.85 -9.99
N PRO A 90 10.39 -12.91 -10.78
CA PRO A 90 11.57 -13.76 -10.68
C PRO A 90 12.86 -12.92 -10.70
N GLY A 91 13.78 -13.22 -9.80
CA GLY A 91 15.05 -12.48 -9.68
C GLY A 91 14.98 -11.11 -8.99
N SER A 92 13.79 -10.60 -8.66
CA SER A 92 13.67 -9.35 -7.90
C SER A 92 14.00 -9.57 -6.42
N ASP A 93 14.73 -8.63 -5.82
CA ASP A 93 14.99 -8.58 -4.37
C ASP A 93 13.84 -7.94 -3.57
N GLY A 94 12.89 -7.30 -4.25
CA GLY A 94 11.80 -6.57 -3.59
C GLY A 94 12.22 -5.28 -2.90
N LEU A 95 13.49 -4.92 -2.96
CA LEU A 95 14.03 -3.71 -2.35
C LEU A 95 13.85 -2.48 -3.25
N ALA A 96 14.04 -1.30 -2.68
CA ALA A 96 14.01 -0.05 -3.41
C ALA A 96 15.24 0.81 -3.11
N ALA A 97 15.76 1.48 -4.13
CA ALA A 97 16.78 2.51 -3.94
C ALA A 97 16.15 3.83 -3.48
N VAL A 98 16.92 4.67 -2.78
CA VAL A 98 16.49 5.98 -2.25
C VAL A 98 15.91 6.89 -3.34
N GLY A 99 16.55 7.00 -4.50
CA GLY A 99 16.14 7.92 -5.58
C GLY A 99 14.68 7.72 -6.03
N PRO A 100 14.26 6.49 -6.43
CA PRO A 100 12.87 6.20 -6.74
C PRO A 100 11.89 6.51 -5.60
N MET A 101 12.25 6.28 -4.33
CA MET A 101 11.37 6.55 -3.18
C MET A 101 11.20 8.05 -2.96
N LEU A 102 12.27 8.83 -3.07
CA LEU A 102 12.20 10.30 -3.02
C LEU A 102 11.39 10.88 -4.18
N ARG A 103 11.49 10.28 -5.39
CA ARG A 103 10.66 10.71 -6.52
C ARG A 103 9.18 10.50 -6.24
N GLU A 104 8.77 9.36 -5.68
CA GLU A 104 7.38 9.12 -5.31
C GLU A 104 6.90 10.11 -4.25
N LEU A 105 7.74 10.44 -3.27
CA LEU A 105 7.43 11.47 -2.27
C LEU A 105 7.18 12.82 -2.94
N VAL A 106 8.13 13.31 -3.73
CA VAL A 106 8.04 14.65 -4.34
C VAL A 106 6.83 14.75 -5.27
N ILE A 107 6.62 13.75 -6.13
CA ILE A 107 5.50 13.76 -7.08
C ILE A 107 4.16 13.59 -6.35
N GLY A 108 4.09 12.73 -5.33
CA GLY A 108 2.88 12.56 -4.51
C GLY A 108 2.48 13.86 -3.81
N GLU A 109 3.43 14.56 -3.20
CA GLU A 109 3.17 15.85 -2.55
C GLU A 109 2.81 16.95 -3.56
N ALA A 110 3.43 16.97 -4.73
CA ALA A 110 3.08 17.91 -5.80
C ALA A 110 1.65 17.68 -6.31
N LEU A 111 1.26 16.44 -6.57
CA LEU A 111 -0.10 16.08 -6.99
C LEU A 111 -1.13 16.49 -5.92
N HIS A 112 -0.83 16.21 -4.65
CA HIS A 112 -1.70 16.63 -3.55
C HIS A 112 -1.85 18.15 -3.48
N ALA A 113 -0.76 18.89 -3.65
CA ALA A 113 -0.78 20.35 -3.59
C ALA A 113 -1.66 21.00 -4.69
N ILE A 114 -1.79 20.36 -5.84
CA ILE A 114 -2.68 20.82 -6.94
C ILE A 114 -4.09 20.21 -6.87
N GLY A 115 -4.44 19.52 -5.76
CA GLY A 115 -5.79 18.99 -5.52
C GLY A 115 -6.07 17.62 -6.13
N VAL A 116 -5.08 16.90 -6.66
CA VAL A 116 -5.26 15.54 -7.19
C VAL A 116 -5.23 14.54 -6.03
N PRO A 117 -6.27 13.72 -5.83
CA PRO A 117 -6.26 12.64 -4.84
C PRO A 117 -5.12 11.66 -5.11
N THR A 118 -4.26 11.46 -4.13
CA THR A 118 -3.08 10.61 -4.28
C THR A 118 -2.64 10.04 -2.93
N THR A 119 -1.75 9.06 -2.95
CA THR A 119 -1.10 8.58 -1.73
C THR A 119 -0.17 9.65 -1.18
N ARG A 120 -0.10 9.76 0.14
CA ARG A 120 0.80 10.71 0.84
C ARG A 120 2.00 9.96 1.41
N ALA A 121 3.16 10.51 1.22
CA ALA A 121 4.37 9.98 1.84
C ALA A 121 4.41 10.33 3.32
N LEU A 122 4.52 9.33 4.19
CA LEU A 122 4.73 9.52 5.61
C LEU A 122 6.21 9.65 5.95
N ALA A 123 7.04 8.78 5.36
CA ALA A 123 8.49 8.81 5.52
C ALA A 123 9.20 8.06 4.39
N VAL A 124 10.44 8.47 4.12
CA VAL A 124 11.42 7.67 3.37
C VAL A 124 12.55 7.34 4.34
N ALA A 125 12.64 6.08 4.73
CA ALA A 125 13.67 5.60 5.66
C ALA A 125 14.81 4.94 4.89
N ALA A 126 16.03 5.42 5.07
CA ALA A 126 17.22 4.74 4.57
C ALA A 126 17.44 3.45 5.38
N THR A 127 17.68 2.33 4.69
CA THR A 127 17.80 1.01 5.35
C THR A 127 19.23 0.66 5.74
N GLY A 128 20.22 1.41 5.28
CA GLY A 128 21.63 1.04 5.42
C GLY A 128 22.07 -0.10 4.50
N VAL A 129 21.13 -0.74 3.79
CA VAL A 129 21.40 -1.83 2.87
C VAL A 129 21.73 -1.28 1.47
N THR A 130 22.71 -1.88 0.81
CA THR A 130 23.03 -1.59 -0.59
C THR A 130 22.13 -2.44 -1.50
N VAL A 131 21.43 -1.77 -2.41
CA VAL A 131 20.56 -2.39 -3.41
C VAL A 131 21.34 -2.49 -4.73
N GLN A 132 21.50 -3.71 -5.26
CA GLN A 132 22.17 -3.93 -6.54
C GLN A 132 21.22 -3.61 -7.70
N ARG A 133 21.67 -2.70 -8.57
CA ARG A 133 21.03 -2.32 -9.85
C ARG A 133 22.16 -2.28 -10.91
N ASP A 134 22.08 -1.41 -11.90
CA ASP A 134 23.21 -1.17 -12.83
C ASP A 134 24.48 -0.77 -12.06
N ARG A 135 24.32 -0.20 -10.90
CA ARG A 135 25.36 0.10 -9.91
C ARG A 135 24.81 -0.09 -8.48
N PRO A 136 25.68 -0.25 -7.49
CA PRO A 136 25.26 -0.25 -6.08
C PRO A 136 24.60 1.09 -5.72
N LEU A 137 23.42 1.03 -5.09
CA LEU A 137 22.65 2.21 -4.67
C LEU A 137 22.22 2.05 -3.21
N PRO A 138 22.11 3.15 -2.44
CA PRO A 138 21.59 3.10 -1.09
C PRO A 138 20.11 2.70 -1.11
N GLY A 139 19.75 1.77 -0.24
CA GLY A 139 18.40 1.25 -0.08
C GLY A 139 17.51 2.15 0.78
N ALA A 140 16.21 2.15 0.49
CA ALA A 140 15.22 2.83 1.30
C ALA A 140 13.86 2.14 1.23
N VAL A 141 13.05 2.36 2.28
CA VAL A 141 11.63 2.04 2.32
C VAL A 141 10.83 3.34 2.34
N LEU A 142 9.82 3.42 1.48
CA LEU A 142 8.82 4.47 1.50
C LEU A 142 7.61 3.96 2.29
N SER A 143 7.29 4.63 3.39
CA SER A 143 6.02 4.48 4.10
C SER A 143 5.05 5.54 3.62
N ARG A 144 3.85 5.11 3.24
CA ARG A 144 2.82 5.98 2.68
C ARG A 144 1.45 5.67 3.23
N THR A 145 0.57 6.65 3.16
CA THR A 145 -0.82 6.56 3.58
C THR A 145 -1.76 6.93 2.43
N ALA A 146 -2.94 6.36 2.44
CA ALA A 146 -4.03 6.72 1.54
C ALA A 146 -5.37 6.36 2.19
N ALA A 147 -6.46 6.96 1.74
CA ALA A 147 -7.80 6.52 2.11
C ALA A 147 -8.02 5.05 1.69
N SER A 148 -7.44 4.65 0.56
CA SER A 148 -7.41 3.26 0.10
C SER A 148 -6.27 3.06 -0.90
N HIS A 149 -5.69 1.85 -0.93
CA HIS A 149 -4.78 1.39 -1.98
C HIS A 149 -5.46 0.46 -2.99
N LEU A 150 -6.79 0.35 -2.96
CA LEU A 150 -7.54 -0.35 -4.00
C LEU A 150 -7.34 0.35 -5.35
N ARG A 151 -7.25 -0.43 -6.40
CA ARG A 151 -7.02 0.01 -7.78
C ARG A 151 -8.13 -0.52 -8.67
N VAL A 152 -8.36 0.09 -9.83
CA VAL A 152 -9.23 -0.49 -10.86
C VAL A 152 -8.85 -1.95 -11.13
N GLY A 153 -7.55 -2.23 -11.22
CA GLY A 153 -7.03 -3.60 -11.41
C GLY A 153 -7.34 -4.58 -10.28
N THR A 154 -7.65 -4.12 -9.08
CA THR A 154 -8.07 -4.99 -7.97
C THR A 154 -9.44 -5.62 -8.28
N PHE A 155 -10.37 -4.86 -8.83
CA PHE A 155 -11.70 -5.36 -9.24
C PHE A 155 -11.59 -6.32 -10.42
N GLN A 156 -10.72 -6.03 -11.39
CA GLN A 156 -10.44 -6.92 -12.52
C GLN A 156 -9.86 -8.27 -12.04
N TYR A 157 -8.91 -8.21 -11.11
CA TYR A 157 -8.31 -9.41 -10.52
C TYR A 157 -9.34 -10.22 -9.73
N ALA A 158 -10.17 -9.55 -8.91
CA ALA A 158 -11.24 -10.22 -8.15
C ALA A 158 -12.26 -10.89 -9.06
N ALA A 159 -12.67 -10.25 -10.16
CA ALA A 159 -13.59 -10.82 -11.13
C ALA A 159 -12.98 -12.06 -11.82
N ALA A 160 -11.71 -12.00 -12.22
CA ALA A 160 -11.03 -13.16 -12.81
C ALA A 160 -10.90 -14.32 -11.81
N LEU A 161 -10.59 -14.01 -10.54
CA LEU A 161 -10.49 -15.01 -9.48
C LEU A 161 -11.85 -15.65 -9.18
N ALA A 162 -12.93 -14.86 -9.12
CA ALA A 162 -14.29 -15.37 -8.93
C ALA A 162 -14.68 -16.34 -10.05
N HIS A 163 -14.40 -15.98 -11.30
CA HIS A 163 -14.66 -16.83 -12.45
C HIS A 163 -13.88 -18.16 -12.39
N GLN A 164 -12.59 -18.09 -12.06
CA GLN A 164 -11.74 -19.29 -11.93
C GLN A 164 -12.24 -20.22 -10.82
N ARG A 165 -12.61 -19.67 -9.65
CA ARG A 165 -13.13 -20.46 -8.53
C ARG A 165 -14.47 -21.11 -8.85
N SER A 166 -15.37 -20.38 -9.50
CA SER A 166 -16.64 -20.92 -9.96
C SER A 166 -16.47 -22.13 -10.90
N GLN A 167 -15.46 -22.10 -11.78
CA GLN A 167 -15.13 -23.25 -12.63
C GLN A 167 -14.59 -24.45 -11.84
N GLN A 168 -14.05 -24.23 -10.65
CA GLN A 168 -13.55 -25.26 -9.72
C GLN A 168 -14.63 -25.76 -8.75
N GLY A 169 -15.85 -25.23 -8.83
CA GLY A 169 -16.96 -25.60 -7.97
C GLY A 169 -17.04 -24.82 -6.66
N ASP A 170 -16.19 -23.81 -6.48
CA ASP A 170 -16.24 -22.92 -5.32
C ASP A 170 -17.23 -21.76 -5.57
N ASP A 171 -18.08 -21.47 -4.59
CA ASP A 171 -18.94 -20.28 -4.66
C ASP A 171 -18.12 -19.03 -4.26
N ALA A 172 -17.68 -18.30 -5.27
CA ALA A 172 -17.00 -17.03 -5.13
C ALA A 172 -17.78 -15.89 -5.82
N SER A 173 -19.07 -16.09 -6.07
CA SER A 173 -19.95 -15.14 -6.77
C SER A 173 -20.06 -13.79 -6.06
N ASP A 174 -19.91 -13.76 -4.74
CA ASP A 174 -19.98 -12.55 -3.89
C ASP A 174 -18.68 -11.74 -3.81
N LEU A 175 -17.55 -12.29 -4.31
CA LEU A 175 -16.22 -11.69 -4.11
C LEU A 175 -16.13 -10.23 -4.63
N VAL A 176 -16.67 -9.98 -5.82
CA VAL A 176 -16.66 -8.63 -6.40
C VAL A 176 -17.62 -7.71 -5.65
N ALA A 177 -18.81 -8.21 -5.29
CA ALA A 177 -19.79 -7.44 -4.52
C ALA A 177 -19.21 -7.00 -3.16
N ARG A 178 -18.61 -7.91 -2.42
CA ARG A 178 -17.92 -7.60 -1.15
C ARG A 178 -16.80 -6.57 -1.32
N LEU A 179 -16.03 -6.64 -2.40
CA LEU A 179 -14.98 -5.66 -2.68
C LEU A 179 -15.57 -4.28 -2.99
N VAL A 180 -16.69 -4.21 -3.72
CA VAL A 180 -17.42 -2.98 -3.98
C VAL A 180 -17.96 -2.39 -2.69
N ASP A 181 -18.65 -3.19 -1.88
CA ASP A 181 -19.18 -2.75 -0.58
C ASP A 181 -18.09 -2.19 0.33
N GLU A 182 -16.94 -2.85 0.41
CA GLU A 182 -15.80 -2.36 1.20
C GLU A 182 -15.23 -1.06 0.63
N SER A 183 -15.14 -0.92 -0.70
CA SER A 183 -14.65 0.30 -1.33
C SER A 183 -15.57 1.50 -1.13
N LEU A 184 -16.88 1.28 -1.00
CA LEU A 184 -17.87 2.33 -0.73
C LEU A 184 -17.88 2.78 0.74
N ARG A 185 -17.35 1.96 1.64
CA ARG A 185 -17.22 2.31 3.07
C ARG A 185 -15.99 3.16 3.39
N ARG A 186 -15.10 3.34 2.43
CA ARG A 186 -13.84 4.08 2.54
C ARG A 186 -13.90 5.43 1.86
#